data_1c13cadfa79ef02e7f302731f92c8a62
#
_entry.id   1c13cadfa79ef02e7f302731f92c8a62
#
_cell.length_a   1.000
_cell.length_b   1.000
_cell.length_c   1.000
_cell.angle_alpha   90.00
_cell.angle_beta   90.00
_cell.angle_gamma   90.00
#
_symmetry.space_group_name_H-M   'P 1'
#
loop_
_entity.id
_entity.type
_entity.pdbx_description
1 polymer ?
#
loop_
_entity_poly.entity_id
_entity_poly.type
_entity_poly.pdbx_seq_one_letter_code
_entity_poly.pdbx_strand_id
1 'polypeptide(L)'
;MAKREDTLPAHLLEEALTVLFCLVDDAYFNINPKGGRYASLKKLSDSEVMTLALFQQLRGVESERSFLRDVARFFAHLFPGIVGFTPSSFHQRVRNLRCLLEPLRRSILPDLVSEPETLIIDSTLLSVLHPRQVLQSAGFEGAAWVRWGSFSVYGVKLHLVCATNRVPVCYELTAANVADVRLVGELLAEAGFPSEDLARKLLGDLAYRSADLQEELAEAGVLLVTERSAQGGKRQQAEIAFSSLKRVFGIDRTLAKTLVGLVTRIVVKISAYTYAFYVNRLLGRPQGRMKELWA
;
A
#
# COMPACT_ATOMS: atom_id res chain seq x y z
N MET A 1 -28.77 -21.07 -5.04
CA MET A 1 -28.00 -20.62 -3.86
C MET A 1 -27.98 -19.11 -3.87
N ALA A 2 -28.74 -18.47 -2.98
CA ALA A 2 -28.85 -17.03 -2.87
C ALA A 2 -27.50 -16.46 -2.39
N LYS A 3 -26.93 -15.50 -3.13
CA LYS A 3 -25.86 -14.64 -2.63
C LYS A 3 -26.40 -13.91 -1.40
N ARG A 4 -25.90 -14.22 -0.23
CA ARG A 4 -26.00 -13.30 0.91
C ARG A 4 -25.23 -12.04 0.53
N GLU A 5 -25.95 -11.00 0.18
CA GLU A 5 -25.46 -9.64 0.25
C GLU A 5 -25.38 -9.28 1.74
N ASP A 6 -24.26 -9.61 2.37
CA ASP A 6 -23.89 -9.06 3.68
C ASP A 6 -23.44 -7.60 3.46
N THR A 7 -24.39 -6.75 3.06
CA THR A 7 -24.20 -5.30 3.12
C THR A 7 -24.25 -4.88 4.57
N LEU A 8 -23.12 -4.43 5.09
CA LEU A 8 -23.06 -3.81 6.41
C LEU A 8 -24.07 -2.65 6.48
N PRO A 9 -24.71 -2.44 7.64
CA PRO A 9 -25.58 -1.31 7.82
C PRO A 9 -24.87 0.00 7.42
N ALA A 10 -25.54 0.89 6.71
CA ALA A 10 -24.97 2.12 6.18
C ALA A 10 -24.27 2.97 7.27
N HIS A 11 -24.78 2.97 8.51
CA HIS A 11 -24.15 3.67 9.63
C HIS A 11 -22.74 3.15 9.98
N LEU A 12 -22.47 1.85 9.82
CA LEU A 12 -21.12 1.30 10.08
C LEU A 12 -20.10 1.75 9.02
N LEU A 13 -20.54 1.95 7.79
CA LEU A 13 -19.67 2.48 6.74
C LEU A 13 -19.35 3.96 6.96
N GLU A 14 -20.32 4.75 7.39
CA GLU A 14 -20.12 6.16 7.77
C GLU A 14 -19.21 6.30 8.99
N GLU A 15 -19.40 5.46 10.00
CA GLU A 15 -18.54 5.40 11.17
C GLU A 15 -17.10 5.06 10.78
N ALA A 16 -16.90 4.03 9.97
CA ALA A 16 -15.60 3.64 9.48
C ALA A 16 -14.93 4.75 8.64
N LEU A 17 -15.69 5.44 7.80
CA LEU A 17 -15.20 6.56 7.01
C LEU A 17 -14.84 7.76 7.88
N THR A 18 -15.61 8.04 8.91
CA THR A 18 -15.31 9.09 9.90
C THR A 18 -14.04 8.76 10.68
N VAL A 19 -13.90 7.52 11.16
CA VAL A 19 -12.67 7.06 11.83
C VAL A 19 -11.47 7.19 10.90
N LEU A 20 -11.61 6.76 9.64
CA LEU A 20 -10.54 6.90 8.65
C LEU A 20 -10.14 8.37 8.43
N PHE A 21 -11.13 9.27 8.34
CA PHE A 21 -10.86 10.70 8.21
C PHE A 21 -10.11 11.24 9.42
N CYS A 22 -10.57 10.97 10.64
CA CYS A 22 -9.89 11.43 11.86
C CYS A 22 -8.43 10.95 11.92
N LEU A 23 -8.18 9.67 11.60
CA LEU A 23 -6.83 9.14 11.56
C LEU A 23 -5.92 9.84 10.54
N VAL A 24 -6.44 10.11 9.36
CA VAL A 24 -5.70 10.81 8.29
C VAL A 24 -5.47 12.27 8.66
N ASP A 25 -6.47 12.94 9.23
CA ASP A 25 -6.40 14.35 9.59
C ASP A 25 -5.44 14.59 10.76
N ASP A 26 -5.53 13.80 11.82
CA ASP A 26 -4.62 13.85 12.97
C ASP A 26 -3.15 13.61 12.52
N ALA A 27 -2.91 12.58 11.72
CA ALA A 27 -1.60 12.29 11.19
C ALA A 27 -1.08 13.41 10.26
N TYR A 28 -1.96 13.95 9.40
CA TYR A 28 -1.62 15.07 8.52
C TYR A 28 -1.26 16.33 9.30
N PHE A 29 -2.03 16.68 10.34
CA PHE A 29 -1.76 17.82 11.20
C PHE A 29 -0.40 17.70 11.89
N ASN A 30 -0.05 16.51 12.38
CA ASN A 30 1.25 16.26 13.02
C ASN A 30 2.44 16.43 12.05
N ILE A 31 2.28 16.01 10.78
CA ILE A 31 3.34 16.13 9.77
C ILE A 31 3.40 17.53 9.16
N ASN A 32 2.25 18.19 9.02
CA ASN A 32 2.13 19.49 8.35
C ASN A 32 1.26 20.47 9.17
N PRO A 33 1.71 20.89 10.37
CA PRO A 33 0.91 21.70 11.29
C PRO A 33 0.53 23.09 10.74
N LYS A 34 1.28 23.59 9.75
CA LYS A 34 0.97 24.88 9.10
C LYS A 34 -0.05 24.77 7.99
N GLY A 35 -0.48 23.53 7.66
CA GLY A 35 -1.35 23.29 6.51
C GLY A 35 -0.68 23.59 5.17
N GLY A 36 -1.38 23.29 4.10
CA GLY A 36 -0.92 23.60 2.74
C GLY A 36 -1.16 25.08 2.39
N ARG A 37 -0.30 25.64 1.53
CA ARG A 37 -0.50 26.97 0.96
C ARG A 37 -1.89 27.04 0.31
N TYR A 38 -2.65 28.12 0.57
CA TYR A 38 -4.02 28.32 0.08
C TYR A 38 -5.04 27.28 0.59
N ALA A 39 -4.83 26.73 1.80
CA ALA A 39 -5.77 25.74 2.38
C ALA A 39 -7.22 26.24 2.41
N SER A 40 -7.44 27.51 2.77
CA SER A 40 -8.77 28.13 2.85
C SER A 40 -9.50 28.29 1.49
N LEU A 41 -8.78 28.20 0.38
CA LEU A 41 -9.35 28.31 -0.98
C LEU A 41 -9.70 26.96 -1.60
N LYS A 42 -9.37 25.86 -0.92
CA LYS A 42 -9.61 24.50 -1.43
C LYS A 42 -11.05 24.08 -1.10
N LYS A 43 -11.78 23.55 -2.09
CA LYS A 43 -13.11 22.96 -1.87
C LYS A 43 -13.09 21.77 -0.90
N LEU A 44 -12.08 20.93 -1.02
CA LEU A 44 -11.78 19.83 -0.11
C LEU A 44 -10.42 20.09 0.52
N SER A 45 -10.25 19.82 1.80
CA SER A 45 -8.94 19.84 2.48
C SER A 45 -7.99 18.79 1.92
N ASP A 46 -6.72 18.83 2.27
CA ASP A 46 -5.78 17.80 1.85
C ASP A 46 -6.08 16.47 2.55
N SER A 47 -6.50 16.51 3.81
CA SER A 47 -6.95 15.34 4.57
C SER A 47 -8.18 14.70 3.95
N GLU A 48 -9.19 15.50 3.55
CA GLU A 48 -10.38 14.98 2.86
C GLU A 48 -10.02 14.28 1.54
N VAL A 49 -9.12 14.87 0.74
CA VAL A 49 -8.70 14.27 -0.53
C VAL A 49 -7.94 12.96 -0.30
N MET A 50 -7.03 12.91 0.69
CA MET A 50 -6.30 11.68 1.03
C MET A 50 -7.25 10.61 1.57
N THR A 51 -8.16 10.97 2.46
CA THR A 51 -9.21 10.06 2.96
C THR A 51 -10.05 9.48 1.83
N LEU A 52 -10.51 10.31 0.91
CA LEU A 52 -11.28 9.86 -0.26
C LEU A 52 -10.45 8.96 -1.18
N ALA A 53 -9.16 9.23 -1.35
CA ALA A 53 -8.27 8.37 -2.14
C ALA A 53 -8.11 6.97 -1.50
N LEU A 54 -7.94 6.90 -0.18
CA LEU A 54 -7.90 5.64 0.56
C LEU A 54 -9.27 4.93 0.51
N PHE A 55 -10.35 5.66 0.74
CA PHE A 55 -11.71 5.13 0.72
C PHE A 55 -12.08 4.54 -0.64
N GLN A 56 -11.66 5.17 -1.75
CA GLN A 56 -11.84 4.62 -3.08
C GLN A 56 -11.24 3.22 -3.23
N GLN A 57 -10.01 3.02 -2.71
CA GLN A 57 -9.34 1.71 -2.78
C GLN A 57 -10.03 0.69 -1.88
N LEU A 58 -10.45 1.10 -0.68
CA LEU A 58 -11.19 0.25 0.26
C LEU A 58 -12.52 -0.22 -0.32
N ARG A 59 -13.22 0.64 -1.06
CA ARG A 59 -14.45 0.32 -1.79
C ARG A 59 -14.22 -0.54 -3.04
N GLY A 60 -12.97 -0.69 -3.49
CA GLY A 60 -12.65 -1.40 -4.73
C GLY A 60 -13.21 -0.73 -6.00
N VAL A 61 -13.50 0.58 -5.96
CA VAL A 61 -14.06 1.30 -7.11
C VAL A 61 -12.94 1.83 -8.01
N GLU A 62 -12.77 1.20 -9.17
CA GLU A 62 -11.69 1.56 -10.10
C GLU A 62 -11.91 2.93 -10.77
N SER A 63 -13.16 3.29 -11.08
CA SER A 63 -13.52 4.54 -11.77
C SER A 63 -13.62 5.72 -10.81
N GLU A 64 -12.67 6.65 -10.87
CA GLU A 64 -12.71 7.91 -10.10
C GLU A 64 -14.03 8.69 -10.33
N ARG A 65 -14.54 8.72 -11.58
CA ARG A 65 -15.80 9.38 -11.91
C ARG A 65 -16.99 8.72 -11.21
N SER A 66 -17.06 7.39 -11.20
CA SER A 66 -18.13 6.67 -10.52
C SER A 66 -18.03 6.89 -9.01
N PHE A 67 -16.84 6.76 -8.47
CA PHE A 67 -16.58 6.95 -7.05
C PHE A 67 -17.00 8.35 -6.55
N LEU A 68 -16.54 9.42 -7.22
CA LEU A 68 -16.89 10.79 -6.82
C LEU A 68 -18.39 11.08 -6.92
N ARG A 69 -19.09 10.50 -7.91
CA ARG A 69 -20.54 10.59 -8.02
C ARG A 69 -21.24 9.90 -6.84
N ASP A 70 -20.74 8.74 -6.44
CA ASP A 70 -21.31 7.97 -5.32
C ASP A 70 -21.03 8.72 -3.99
N VAL A 71 -19.84 9.29 -3.80
CA VAL A 71 -19.54 10.14 -2.63
C VAL A 71 -20.44 11.37 -2.60
N ALA A 72 -20.62 12.06 -3.72
CA ALA A 72 -21.51 13.22 -3.80
C ALA A 72 -22.98 12.88 -3.52
N ARG A 73 -23.40 11.65 -3.85
CA ARG A 73 -24.79 11.19 -3.62
C ARG A 73 -25.03 10.74 -2.19
N PHE A 74 -24.08 10.01 -1.59
CA PHE A 74 -24.32 9.31 -0.33
C PHE A 74 -23.59 9.94 0.87
N PHE A 75 -22.47 10.64 0.64
CA PHE A 75 -21.57 11.16 1.67
C PHE A 75 -21.30 12.66 1.56
N ALA A 76 -22.16 13.41 0.83
CA ALA A 76 -21.99 14.86 0.70
C ALA A 76 -22.08 15.60 2.04
N HIS A 77 -22.81 15.06 3.01
CA HIS A 77 -22.91 15.60 4.36
C HIS A 77 -21.59 15.51 5.15
N LEU A 78 -20.75 14.49 4.84
CA LEU A 78 -19.40 14.35 5.42
C LEU A 78 -18.35 15.15 4.64
N PHE A 79 -18.55 15.33 3.34
CA PHE A 79 -17.64 16.04 2.41
C PHE A 79 -18.38 17.13 1.62
N PRO A 80 -18.77 18.26 2.24
CA PRO A 80 -19.57 19.28 1.55
C PRO A 80 -18.92 19.84 0.27
N GLY A 81 -17.58 19.89 0.25
CA GLY A 81 -16.81 20.35 -0.91
C GLY A 81 -16.78 19.42 -2.12
N ILE A 82 -17.38 18.21 -2.01
CA ILE A 82 -17.40 17.22 -3.11
C ILE A 82 -18.28 17.65 -4.28
N VAL A 83 -19.29 18.49 -4.03
CA VAL A 83 -20.22 18.94 -5.07
C VAL A 83 -19.47 19.79 -6.11
N GLY A 84 -19.49 19.33 -7.37
CA GLY A 84 -18.75 19.96 -8.46
C GLY A 84 -17.24 19.74 -8.41
N PHE A 85 -16.75 18.78 -7.61
CA PHE A 85 -15.36 18.38 -7.63
C PHE A 85 -15.12 17.37 -8.75
N THR A 86 -14.18 17.69 -9.66
CA THR A 86 -14.00 16.91 -10.88
C THR A 86 -13.00 15.75 -10.71
N PRO A 87 -13.13 14.65 -11.48
CA PRO A 87 -12.15 13.58 -11.48
C PRO A 87 -10.72 14.06 -11.79
N SER A 88 -10.57 15.02 -12.72
CA SER A 88 -9.26 15.59 -13.05
C SER A 88 -8.65 16.33 -11.86
N SER A 89 -9.45 17.13 -11.13
CA SER A 89 -8.99 17.81 -9.92
C SER A 89 -8.63 16.82 -8.82
N PHE A 90 -9.44 15.76 -8.66
CA PHE A 90 -9.16 14.70 -7.70
C PHE A 90 -7.83 14.00 -8.01
N HIS A 91 -7.69 13.50 -9.23
CA HIS A 91 -6.47 12.86 -9.70
C HIS A 91 -5.22 13.74 -9.51
N GLN A 92 -5.30 15.01 -9.93
CA GLN A 92 -4.19 15.95 -9.78
C GLN A 92 -3.81 16.17 -8.32
N ARG A 93 -4.79 16.30 -7.43
CA ARG A 93 -4.53 16.51 -6.00
C ARG A 93 -3.96 15.27 -5.34
N VAL A 94 -4.50 14.08 -5.59
CA VAL A 94 -3.94 12.81 -5.08
C VAL A 94 -2.48 12.65 -5.52
N ARG A 95 -2.19 12.96 -6.80
CA ARG A 95 -0.84 12.93 -7.33
C ARG A 95 0.10 13.91 -6.61
N ASN A 96 -0.36 15.11 -6.29
CA ASN A 96 0.43 16.12 -5.58
C ASN A 96 0.67 15.74 -4.10
N LEU A 97 -0.29 15.05 -3.49
CA LEU A 97 -0.24 14.62 -2.09
C LEU A 97 0.45 13.27 -1.87
N ARG A 98 0.86 12.57 -2.94
CA ARG A 98 1.42 11.21 -2.85
C ARG A 98 2.61 11.08 -1.88
N CYS A 99 3.47 12.12 -1.83
CA CYS A 99 4.64 12.12 -0.96
C CYS A 99 4.29 12.22 0.54
N LEU A 100 3.06 12.61 0.88
CA LEU A 100 2.58 12.67 2.26
C LEU A 100 1.96 11.35 2.72
N LEU A 101 1.47 10.52 1.79
CA LEU A 101 0.79 9.27 2.12
C LEU A 101 1.69 8.26 2.83
N GLU A 102 2.96 8.17 2.45
CA GLU A 102 3.90 7.25 3.10
C GLU A 102 4.27 7.69 4.53
N PRO A 103 4.65 8.94 4.82
CA PRO A 103 4.78 9.42 6.19
C PRO A 103 3.52 9.22 7.04
N LEU A 104 2.33 9.50 6.49
CA LEU A 104 1.05 9.25 7.16
C LEU A 104 0.85 7.77 7.49
N ARG A 105 1.14 6.89 6.55
CA ARG A 105 1.08 5.43 6.76
C ARG A 105 2.07 4.98 7.85
N ARG A 106 3.29 5.50 7.80
CA ARG A 106 4.34 5.15 8.79
C ARG A 106 3.98 5.60 10.19
N SER A 107 3.29 6.72 10.37
CA SER A 107 2.92 7.23 11.71
C SER A 107 2.01 6.28 12.50
N ILE A 108 1.25 5.40 11.82
CA ILE A 108 0.36 4.43 12.47
C ILE A 108 0.97 3.03 12.64
N LEU A 109 2.18 2.79 12.11
CA LEU A 109 2.82 1.47 12.20
C LEU A 109 3.14 1.02 13.62
N PRO A 110 3.62 1.89 14.53
CA PRO A 110 3.90 1.50 15.92
C PRO A 110 2.70 0.86 16.63
N ASP A 111 1.50 1.31 16.27
CA ASP A 111 0.26 0.77 16.86
C ASP A 111 -0.19 -0.54 16.21
N LEU A 112 0.31 -0.86 15.02
CA LEU A 112 -0.18 -1.97 14.21
C LEU A 112 0.76 -3.17 14.17
N VAL A 113 2.07 -2.92 14.19
CA VAL A 113 3.07 -3.97 14.03
C VAL A 113 3.12 -4.82 15.29
N SER A 114 2.81 -6.11 15.13
CA SER A 114 3.03 -7.13 16.15
C SER A 114 4.37 -7.83 15.91
N GLU A 115 5.04 -8.25 16.97
CA GLU A 115 6.33 -8.92 16.91
C GLU A 115 7.35 -8.14 16.04
N PRO A 116 7.70 -6.89 16.37
CA PRO A 116 8.57 -6.04 15.56
C PRO A 116 9.98 -6.64 15.37
N GLU A 117 10.37 -7.57 16.24
CA GLU A 117 11.62 -8.32 16.15
C GLU A 117 11.68 -9.31 14.98
N THR A 118 10.56 -9.65 14.37
CA THR A 118 10.49 -10.58 13.23
C THR A 118 9.75 -9.93 12.05
N LEU A 119 10.46 -9.69 10.96
CA LEU A 119 9.90 -9.18 9.71
C LEU A 119 10.03 -10.22 8.60
N ILE A 120 9.22 -10.07 7.57
CA ILE A 120 9.15 -10.98 6.43
C ILE A 120 9.33 -10.16 5.16
N ILE A 121 10.29 -10.53 4.32
CA ILE A 121 10.52 -9.91 3.01
C ILE A 121 10.09 -10.85 1.89
N ASP A 122 9.39 -10.29 0.91
CA ASP A 122 9.03 -10.99 -0.32
C ASP A 122 8.87 -9.98 -1.46
N SER A 123 8.85 -10.45 -2.69
CA SER A 123 8.66 -9.59 -3.86
C SER A 123 7.60 -10.13 -4.81
N THR A 124 7.02 -9.24 -5.60
CA THR A 124 6.06 -9.63 -6.63
C THR A 124 6.22 -8.80 -7.90
N LEU A 125 6.06 -9.46 -9.04
CA LEU A 125 6.04 -8.82 -10.35
C LEU A 125 4.71 -8.11 -10.61
N LEU A 126 4.81 -6.88 -11.11
CA LEU A 126 3.69 -6.07 -11.57
C LEU A 126 3.91 -5.76 -13.06
N SER A 127 3.10 -6.37 -13.93
CA SER A 127 3.13 -6.05 -15.35
C SER A 127 2.56 -4.65 -15.60
N VAL A 128 3.28 -3.82 -16.35
CA VAL A 128 2.84 -2.44 -16.65
C VAL A 128 2.31 -2.29 -18.06
N LEU A 129 2.79 -3.11 -19.00
CA LEU A 129 2.34 -3.13 -20.37
C LEU A 129 2.25 -4.57 -20.88
N HIS A 130 1.27 -4.83 -21.75
CA HIS A 130 1.22 -6.10 -22.46
C HIS A 130 2.41 -6.19 -23.45
N PRO A 131 3.06 -7.34 -23.65
CA PRO A 131 4.23 -7.49 -24.52
C PRO A 131 4.08 -6.87 -25.93
N ARG A 132 2.89 -6.99 -26.53
CA ARG A 132 2.60 -6.39 -27.85
C ARG A 132 2.63 -4.86 -27.81
N GLN A 133 2.22 -4.24 -26.70
CA GLN A 133 2.22 -2.78 -26.54
C GLN A 133 3.63 -2.23 -26.35
N VAL A 134 4.51 -2.99 -25.69
CA VAL A 134 5.92 -2.60 -25.51
C VAL A 134 6.61 -2.44 -26.87
N LEU A 135 6.35 -3.36 -27.81
CA LEU A 135 6.93 -3.31 -29.15
C LEU A 135 6.42 -2.13 -30.01
N GLN A 136 5.29 -1.53 -29.63
CA GLN A 136 4.62 -0.45 -30.37
C GLN A 136 4.74 0.91 -29.67
N SER A 137 5.43 0.99 -28.53
CA SER A 137 5.52 2.19 -27.70
C SER A 137 6.96 2.50 -27.32
N ALA A 138 7.19 3.69 -26.75
CA ALA A 138 8.48 4.07 -26.15
C ALA A 138 8.82 3.27 -24.87
N GLY A 139 8.00 2.28 -24.49
CA GLY A 139 8.12 1.54 -23.26
C GLY A 139 7.50 2.27 -22.06
N PHE A 140 7.87 1.82 -20.87
CA PHE A 140 7.44 2.41 -19.60
C PHE A 140 8.68 2.71 -18.78
N GLU A 141 8.82 3.97 -18.32
CA GLU A 141 9.94 4.41 -17.49
C GLU A 141 10.05 3.54 -16.22
N GLY A 142 11.27 3.09 -15.91
CA GLY A 142 11.55 2.27 -14.74
C GLY A 142 11.12 0.80 -14.86
N ALA A 143 10.58 0.36 -16.02
CA ALA A 143 10.24 -1.04 -16.24
C ALA A 143 11.31 -1.76 -17.07
N ALA A 144 11.38 -3.08 -16.87
CA ALA A 144 12.28 -3.95 -17.64
C ALA A 144 11.64 -5.30 -17.97
N TRP A 145 12.25 -6.00 -18.92
CA TRP A 145 11.92 -7.38 -19.22
C TRP A 145 12.53 -8.33 -18.19
N VAL A 146 11.75 -9.29 -17.73
CA VAL A 146 12.23 -10.41 -16.92
C VAL A 146 11.60 -11.71 -17.41
N ARG A 147 12.35 -12.80 -17.33
CA ARG A 147 11.83 -14.14 -17.61
C ARG A 147 11.14 -14.69 -16.36
N TRP A 148 9.89 -15.09 -16.50
CA TRP A 148 9.10 -15.69 -15.44
C TRP A 148 8.58 -17.06 -15.91
N GLY A 149 9.26 -18.12 -15.49
CA GLY A 149 8.98 -19.46 -16.00
C GLY A 149 9.19 -19.56 -17.51
N SER A 150 8.13 -19.92 -18.25
CA SER A 150 8.13 -20.10 -19.69
C SER A 150 7.84 -18.82 -20.50
N PHE A 151 7.48 -17.70 -19.87
CA PHE A 151 7.13 -16.46 -20.54
C PHE A 151 7.94 -15.28 -20.02
N SER A 152 7.96 -14.20 -20.80
CA SER A 152 8.59 -12.94 -20.42
C SER A 152 7.54 -11.92 -19.99
N VAL A 153 7.83 -11.20 -18.91
CA VAL A 153 6.99 -10.13 -18.37
C VAL A 153 7.74 -8.81 -18.49
N TYR A 154 7.07 -7.77 -18.96
CA TYR A 154 7.57 -6.40 -18.95
C TYR A 154 6.91 -5.63 -17.81
N GLY A 155 7.69 -5.17 -16.85
CA GLY A 155 7.12 -4.53 -15.66
C GLY A 155 8.12 -4.05 -14.65
N VAL A 156 7.61 -3.86 -13.46
CA VAL A 156 8.35 -3.52 -12.26
C VAL A 156 8.20 -4.62 -11.23
N LYS A 157 9.07 -4.63 -10.24
CA LYS A 157 8.99 -5.52 -9.09
C LYS A 157 8.67 -4.69 -7.85
N LEU A 158 7.66 -5.11 -7.10
CA LEU A 158 7.35 -4.57 -5.79
C LEU A 158 7.97 -5.47 -4.73
N HIS A 159 8.92 -4.93 -4.00
CA HIS A 159 9.50 -5.54 -2.81
C HIS A 159 8.72 -5.06 -1.59
N LEU A 160 8.37 -5.96 -0.69
CA LEU A 160 7.56 -5.66 0.48
C LEU A 160 8.18 -6.33 1.72
N VAL A 161 8.42 -5.53 2.73
CA VAL A 161 8.69 -6.03 4.08
C VAL A 161 7.43 -5.88 4.90
N CYS A 162 6.95 -6.96 5.50
CA CYS A 162 5.77 -6.94 6.34
C CYS A 162 6.03 -7.59 7.71
N ALA A 163 5.24 -7.19 8.69
CA ALA A 163 5.19 -7.83 10.00
C ALA A 163 4.49 -9.20 9.93
N THR A 164 4.62 -10.00 10.98
CA THR A 164 4.01 -11.33 11.08
C THR A 164 2.48 -11.31 11.02
N ASN A 165 1.86 -10.17 11.32
CA ASN A 165 0.43 -9.93 11.15
C ASN A 165 0.04 -9.36 9.77
N ARG A 166 0.93 -9.38 8.77
CA ARG A 166 0.72 -8.93 7.37
C ARG A 166 0.68 -7.42 7.16
N VAL A 167 0.97 -6.62 8.17
CA VAL A 167 1.03 -5.15 8.02
C VAL A 167 2.29 -4.79 7.23
N PRO A 168 2.20 -4.04 6.10
CA PRO A 168 3.34 -3.54 5.37
C PRO A 168 4.16 -2.56 6.21
N VAL A 169 5.43 -2.87 6.41
CA VAL A 169 6.37 -1.99 7.15
C VAL A 169 7.07 -1.04 6.19
N CYS A 170 7.75 -1.58 5.19
CA CYS A 170 8.35 -0.80 4.12
C CYS A 170 8.20 -1.52 2.77
N TYR A 171 8.40 -0.80 1.69
CA TYR A 171 8.30 -1.32 0.33
C TYR A 171 9.06 -0.44 -0.65
N GLU A 172 9.51 -1.04 -1.75
CA GLU A 172 10.20 -0.34 -2.83
C GLU A 172 9.80 -0.92 -4.19
N LEU A 173 9.87 -0.07 -5.22
CA LEU A 173 9.62 -0.44 -6.61
C LEU A 173 10.93 -0.40 -7.41
N THR A 174 11.23 -1.51 -8.08
CA THR A 174 12.38 -1.59 -8.99
C THR A 174 11.98 -2.03 -10.37
N ALA A 175 12.89 -1.92 -11.33
CA ALA A 175 12.74 -2.62 -12.60
C ALA A 175 12.65 -4.13 -12.36
N ALA A 176 11.84 -4.83 -13.16
CA ALA A 176 11.54 -6.25 -12.96
C ALA A 176 12.78 -7.16 -12.97
N ASN A 177 13.86 -6.75 -13.63
CA ASN A 177 15.11 -7.51 -13.75
C ASN A 177 16.11 -7.27 -12.61
N VAL A 178 15.82 -6.40 -11.64
CA VAL A 178 16.67 -6.19 -10.48
C VAL A 178 16.61 -7.41 -9.56
N ALA A 179 17.77 -7.88 -9.11
CA ALA A 179 17.86 -9.02 -8.19
C ALA A 179 17.34 -8.61 -6.79
N ASP A 180 16.59 -9.50 -6.15
CA ASP A 180 15.92 -9.21 -4.88
C ASP A 180 16.88 -8.86 -3.74
N VAL A 181 18.05 -9.50 -3.74
CA VAL A 181 19.10 -9.28 -2.72
C VAL A 181 19.66 -7.85 -2.69
N ARG A 182 19.67 -7.14 -3.83
CA ARG A 182 20.32 -5.82 -3.95
C ARG A 182 19.69 -4.71 -3.15
N LEU A 183 18.43 -4.86 -2.80
CA LEU A 183 17.62 -3.79 -2.20
C LEU A 183 17.40 -3.97 -0.71
N VAL A 184 17.75 -5.11 -0.15
CA VAL A 184 17.39 -5.43 1.23
C VAL A 184 17.97 -4.44 2.22
N GLY A 185 19.28 -4.15 2.12
CA GLY A 185 19.97 -3.20 2.99
C GLY A 185 19.38 -1.78 2.86
N GLU A 186 19.25 -1.27 1.62
CA GLU A 186 18.69 0.06 1.36
C GLU A 186 17.23 0.17 1.84
N LEU A 187 16.41 -0.85 1.57
CA LEU A 187 15.01 -0.90 1.96
C LEU A 187 14.84 -0.87 3.49
N LEU A 188 15.66 -1.63 4.21
CA LEU A 188 15.63 -1.64 5.67
C LEU A 188 16.16 -0.33 6.24
N ALA A 189 17.25 0.23 5.70
CA ALA A 189 17.80 1.51 6.12
C ALA A 189 16.80 2.67 5.93
N GLU A 190 16.11 2.73 4.78
CA GLU A 190 15.06 3.73 4.53
C GLU A 190 13.88 3.58 5.50
N ALA A 191 13.57 2.36 5.92
CA ALA A 191 12.55 2.09 6.93
C ALA A 191 12.99 2.47 8.35
N GLY A 192 14.24 2.86 8.56
CA GLY A 192 14.81 3.14 9.89
C GLY A 192 15.24 1.88 10.65
N PHE A 193 15.55 0.81 9.93
CA PHE A 193 16.09 -0.43 10.49
C PHE A 193 17.62 -0.52 10.29
N PRO A 194 18.36 -1.10 11.26
CA PRO A 194 17.87 -1.51 12.55
C PRO A 194 17.79 -0.32 13.53
N SER A 195 16.68 -0.15 14.20
CA SER A 195 16.70 0.56 15.48
C SER A 195 16.94 -0.49 16.58
N GLU A 196 17.43 -0.09 17.75
CA GLU A 196 17.70 -1.01 18.86
C GLU A 196 16.52 -1.90 19.24
N ASP A 197 15.29 -1.49 18.88
CA ASP A 197 14.03 -2.14 19.20
C ASP A 197 13.37 -2.89 18.03
N LEU A 198 13.94 -2.86 16.81
CA LEU A 198 13.27 -3.36 15.60
C LEU A 198 14.12 -4.36 14.83
N ALA A 199 13.46 -5.42 14.38
CA ALA A 199 13.91 -6.51 13.53
C ALA A 199 15.28 -7.14 13.88
N ARG A 200 15.23 -8.09 14.78
CA ARG A 200 16.36 -9.01 14.99
C ARG A 200 16.37 -10.16 13.98
N LYS A 201 15.27 -10.37 13.26
CA LYS A 201 15.11 -11.47 12.33
C LYS A 201 14.34 -11.06 11.06
N LEU A 202 14.94 -11.31 9.91
CA LEU A 202 14.31 -11.13 8.60
C LEU A 202 14.11 -12.49 7.94
N LEU A 203 12.86 -12.82 7.61
CA LEU A 203 12.50 -14.05 6.93
C LEU A 203 12.33 -13.77 5.44
N GLY A 204 13.08 -14.47 4.60
CA GLY A 204 12.96 -14.38 3.14
C GLY A 204 12.83 -15.75 2.48
N ASP A 205 12.57 -15.75 1.17
CA ASP A 205 12.67 -16.99 0.40
C ASP A 205 14.14 -17.25 -0.04
N LEU A 206 14.35 -18.33 -0.79
CA LEU A 206 15.69 -18.71 -1.25
C LEU A 206 16.31 -17.70 -2.23
N ALA A 207 15.52 -16.83 -2.85
CA ALA A 207 16.01 -15.76 -3.73
C ALA A 207 16.82 -14.70 -2.96
N TYR A 208 16.61 -14.59 -1.64
CA TYR A 208 17.36 -13.69 -0.76
C TYR A 208 18.63 -14.35 -0.18
N ARG A 209 18.95 -15.60 -0.54
CA ARG A 209 20.13 -16.29 -0.04
C ARG A 209 21.39 -15.75 -0.70
N SER A 210 22.16 -14.94 0.02
CA SER A 210 23.45 -14.39 -0.35
C SER A 210 24.35 -14.33 0.87
N ALA A 211 25.62 -14.74 0.72
CA ALA A 211 26.60 -14.65 1.81
C ALA A 211 26.88 -13.19 2.17
N ASP A 212 27.08 -12.35 1.16
CA ASP A 212 27.35 -10.93 1.34
C ASP A 212 26.19 -10.22 2.07
N LEU A 213 24.94 -10.51 1.68
CA LEU A 213 23.75 -9.96 2.35
C LEU A 213 23.63 -10.47 3.80
N GLN A 214 23.96 -11.73 4.06
CA GLN A 214 23.93 -12.27 5.42
C GLN A 214 24.97 -11.59 6.32
N GLU A 215 26.17 -11.32 5.80
CA GLU A 215 27.23 -10.61 6.51
C GLU A 215 26.82 -9.14 6.78
N GLU A 216 26.36 -8.43 5.77
CA GLU A 216 25.85 -7.04 5.89
C GLU A 216 24.75 -6.91 6.96
N LEU A 217 23.75 -7.82 6.92
CA LEU A 217 22.66 -7.79 7.88
C LEU A 217 23.11 -8.22 9.28
N ALA A 218 24.06 -9.16 9.40
CA ALA A 218 24.61 -9.58 10.67
C ALA A 218 25.40 -8.45 11.36
N GLU A 219 26.16 -7.66 10.60
CA GLU A 219 26.85 -6.45 11.10
C GLU A 219 25.84 -5.44 11.64
N ALA A 220 24.66 -5.34 11.01
CA ALA A 220 23.55 -4.52 11.47
C ALA A 220 22.70 -5.18 12.59
N GLY A 221 23.08 -6.34 13.11
CA GLY A 221 22.37 -7.07 14.17
C GLY A 221 21.09 -7.80 13.71
N VAL A 222 20.91 -7.99 12.40
CA VAL A 222 19.74 -8.65 11.81
C VAL A 222 20.11 -10.06 11.31
N LEU A 223 19.41 -11.09 11.79
CA LEU A 223 19.54 -12.46 11.32
C LEU A 223 18.64 -12.71 10.11
N LEU A 224 19.25 -12.90 8.93
CA LEU A 224 18.54 -13.34 7.74
C LEU A 224 18.29 -14.86 7.77
N VAL A 225 17.03 -15.27 7.66
CA VAL A 225 16.61 -16.68 7.64
C VAL A 225 15.91 -16.99 6.32
N THR A 226 16.54 -17.83 5.49
CA THR A 226 16.03 -18.23 4.17
C THR A 226 15.67 -19.72 4.06
N GLU A 227 15.63 -20.44 5.18
CA GLU A 227 15.36 -21.89 5.21
C GLU A 227 13.87 -22.21 5.14
N ARG A 228 13.54 -23.28 4.42
CA ARG A 228 12.14 -23.72 4.19
C ARG A 228 11.44 -24.29 5.42
N SER A 229 12.16 -24.85 6.38
CA SER A 229 11.58 -25.80 7.35
C SER A 229 11.12 -25.21 8.68
N ALA A 230 11.79 -24.19 9.20
CA ALA A 230 11.56 -23.78 10.59
C ALA A 230 10.47 -22.70 10.79
N GLN A 231 10.07 -21.97 9.75
CA GLN A 231 9.18 -20.81 9.88
C GLN A 231 8.18 -20.63 8.71
N GLY A 232 7.83 -21.71 8.03
CA GLY A 232 6.96 -21.70 6.85
C GLY A 232 5.62 -20.99 7.05
N GLY A 233 5.00 -21.10 8.22
CA GLY A 233 3.75 -20.43 8.55
C GLY A 233 3.89 -18.89 8.68
N LYS A 234 5.00 -18.40 9.24
CA LYS A 234 5.24 -16.94 9.35
C LYS A 234 5.53 -16.35 7.97
N ARG A 235 6.38 -16.99 7.15
CA ARG A 235 6.69 -16.50 5.79
C ARG A 235 5.45 -16.41 4.89
N GLN A 236 4.51 -17.33 5.03
CA GLN A 236 3.24 -17.32 4.28
C GLN A 236 2.44 -16.02 4.49
N GLN A 237 2.70 -15.27 5.56
CA GLN A 237 2.01 -14.01 5.81
C GLN A 237 2.31 -12.94 4.73
N ALA A 238 3.53 -12.90 4.18
CA ALA A 238 3.84 -12.01 3.04
C ALA A 238 3.06 -12.41 1.78
N GLU A 239 2.96 -13.71 1.49
CA GLU A 239 2.16 -14.21 0.36
C GLU A 239 0.67 -13.85 0.52
N ILE A 240 0.13 -13.91 1.75
CA ILE A 240 -1.24 -13.52 2.05
C ILE A 240 -1.41 -11.99 1.90
N ALA A 241 -0.42 -11.18 2.32
CA ALA A 241 -0.43 -9.74 2.12
C ALA A 241 -0.49 -9.40 0.63
N PHE A 242 0.38 -10.00 -0.21
CA PHE A 242 0.34 -9.82 -1.66
C PHE A 242 -0.96 -10.31 -2.28
N SER A 243 -1.49 -11.45 -1.83
CA SER A 243 -2.79 -11.94 -2.30
C SER A 243 -3.91 -10.94 -2.00
N SER A 244 -3.90 -10.31 -0.82
CA SER A 244 -4.86 -9.28 -0.45
C SER A 244 -4.68 -8.02 -1.30
N LEU A 245 -3.45 -7.54 -1.47
CA LEU A 245 -3.13 -6.39 -2.32
C LEU A 245 -3.55 -6.61 -3.77
N LYS A 246 -3.40 -7.82 -4.31
CA LYS A 246 -3.84 -8.16 -5.68
C LYS A 246 -5.35 -8.31 -5.79
N ARG A 247 -5.98 -9.10 -4.91
CA ARG A 247 -7.40 -9.46 -5.04
C ARG A 247 -8.36 -8.38 -4.58
N VAL A 248 -8.00 -7.64 -3.50
CA VAL A 248 -8.87 -6.62 -2.92
C VAL A 248 -8.55 -5.26 -3.50
N PHE A 249 -7.26 -4.91 -3.57
CA PHE A 249 -6.81 -3.57 -3.99
C PHE A 249 -6.38 -3.50 -5.46
N GLY A 250 -6.30 -4.61 -6.18
CA GLY A 250 -5.92 -4.63 -7.60
C GLY A 250 -4.55 -3.99 -7.86
N ILE A 251 -3.54 -4.30 -7.02
CA ILE A 251 -2.22 -3.68 -7.13
C ILE A 251 -1.50 -4.07 -8.42
N ASP A 252 -1.86 -5.20 -9.01
CA ASP A 252 -1.38 -5.71 -10.31
C ASP A 252 -2.12 -5.10 -11.51
N ARG A 253 -3.18 -4.33 -11.29
CA ARG A 253 -4.03 -3.71 -12.33
C ARG A 253 -4.10 -2.21 -12.16
N THR A 254 -2.95 -1.56 -12.08
CA THR A 254 -2.88 -0.11 -11.83
C THR A 254 -3.33 0.74 -13.01
N LEU A 255 -3.29 0.22 -14.25
CA LEU A 255 -3.59 0.96 -15.48
C LEU A 255 -2.78 2.27 -15.60
N ALA A 256 -1.64 2.36 -14.94
CA ALA A 256 -0.78 3.53 -14.97
C ALA A 256 -0.07 3.64 -16.32
N LYS A 257 0.01 4.85 -16.85
CA LYS A 257 0.72 5.16 -18.12
C LYS A 257 2.08 5.83 -17.89
N THR A 258 2.40 6.20 -16.66
CA THR A 258 3.66 6.86 -16.28
C THR A 258 4.15 6.31 -14.94
N LEU A 259 5.46 6.38 -14.70
CA LEU A 259 6.06 5.97 -13.43
C LEU A 259 5.44 6.72 -12.23
N VAL A 260 5.29 8.04 -12.34
CA VAL A 260 4.64 8.85 -11.28
C VAL A 260 3.21 8.40 -11.02
N GLY A 261 2.44 8.05 -12.08
CA GLY A 261 1.09 7.51 -11.93
C GLY A 261 1.09 6.13 -11.27
N LEU A 262 2.06 5.28 -11.58
CA LEU A 262 2.23 3.97 -10.96
C LEU A 262 2.55 4.11 -9.46
N VAL A 263 3.57 4.88 -9.11
CA VAL A 263 3.97 5.15 -7.72
C VAL A 263 2.80 5.72 -6.93
N THR A 264 2.06 6.70 -7.49
CA THR A 264 0.87 7.26 -6.83
C THR A 264 -0.17 6.19 -6.49
N ARG A 265 -0.46 5.29 -7.44
CA ARG A 265 -1.45 4.23 -7.22
C ARG A 265 -0.97 3.16 -6.24
N ILE A 266 0.31 2.82 -6.27
CA ILE A 266 0.90 1.86 -5.33
C ILE A 266 0.85 2.41 -3.90
N VAL A 267 1.33 3.65 -3.67
CA VAL A 267 1.31 4.23 -2.32
C VAL A 267 -0.11 4.35 -1.76
N VAL A 268 -1.09 4.78 -2.58
CA VAL A 268 -2.49 4.85 -2.15
C VAL A 268 -3.04 3.47 -1.77
N LYS A 269 -2.74 2.42 -2.55
CA LYS A 269 -3.23 1.05 -2.29
C LYS A 269 -2.59 0.43 -1.04
N ILE A 270 -1.29 0.60 -0.86
CA ILE A 270 -0.59 0.10 0.33
C ILE A 270 -1.03 0.87 1.58
N SER A 271 -1.20 2.20 1.48
CA SER A 271 -1.74 3.00 2.57
C SER A 271 -3.17 2.57 2.93
N ALA A 272 -4.05 2.41 1.94
CA ALA A 272 -5.41 1.93 2.18
C ALA A 272 -5.44 0.56 2.86
N TYR A 273 -4.58 -0.36 2.43
CA TYR A 273 -4.43 -1.66 3.06
C TYR A 273 -4.01 -1.52 4.53
N THR A 274 -3.01 -0.68 4.84
CA THR A 274 -2.52 -0.46 6.21
C THR A 274 -3.58 0.21 7.09
N TYR A 275 -4.24 1.26 6.60
CA TYR A 275 -5.33 1.94 7.33
C TYR A 275 -6.53 1.03 7.59
N ALA A 276 -6.83 0.07 6.70
CA ALA A 276 -7.89 -0.91 6.95
C ALA A 276 -7.62 -1.78 8.19
N PHE A 277 -6.37 -2.16 8.46
CA PHE A 277 -6.02 -2.83 9.72
C PHE A 277 -6.30 -1.94 10.93
N TYR A 278 -5.94 -0.66 10.84
CA TYR A 278 -6.10 0.26 11.95
C TYR A 278 -7.57 0.56 12.25
N VAL A 279 -8.36 0.86 11.23
CA VAL A 279 -9.82 1.07 11.37
C VAL A 279 -10.49 -0.18 11.94
N ASN A 280 -10.18 -1.37 11.42
CA ASN A 280 -10.72 -2.62 11.97
C ASN A 280 -10.35 -2.80 13.45
N ARG A 281 -9.12 -2.48 13.83
CA ARG A 281 -8.68 -2.54 15.24
C ARG A 281 -9.50 -1.61 16.13
N LEU A 282 -9.66 -0.34 15.74
CA LEU A 282 -10.41 0.66 16.50
C LEU A 282 -11.89 0.30 16.64
N LEU A 283 -12.47 -0.33 15.62
CA LEU A 283 -13.85 -0.80 15.63
C LEU A 283 -14.01 -2.20 16.27
N GLY A 284 -12.98 -2.75 16.92
CA GLY A 284 -13.01 -4.06 17.57
C GLY A 284 -13.23 -5.24 16.58
N ARG A 285 -12.90 -5.05 15.30
CA ARG A 285 -13.09 -6.04 14.23
C ARG A 285 -11.82 -6.85 13.97
N PRO A 286 -11.91 -8.05 13.38
CA PRO A 286 -10.75 -8.80 12.97
C PRO A 286 -9.92 -8.03 11.95
N GLN A 287 -8.68 -7.67 12.29
CA GLN A 287 -7.82 -6.75 11.53
C GLN A 287 -7.61 -7.16 10.07
N GLY A 288 -7.48 -8.46 9.79
CA GLY A 288 -7.23 -8.96 8.43
C GLY A 288 -8.47 -9.11 7.52
N ARG A 289 -9.66 -8.77 7.98
CA ARG A 289 -10.90 -8.86 7.20
C ARG A 289 -11.18 -7.57 6.43
N MET A 290 -10.56 -7.45 5.24
CA MET A 290 -10.56 -6.20 4.46
C MET A 290 -11.86 -5.92 3.73
N LYS A 291 -12.61 -6.95 3.30
CA LYS A 291 -13.79 -6.76 2.44
C LYS A 291 -15.06 -6.39 3.18
N GLU A 292 -15.25 -6.90 4.39
CA GLU A 292 -16.54 -6.84 5.09
C GLU A 292 -16.92 -5.42 5.54
N LEU A 293 -15.94 -4.54 5.76
CA LEU A 293 -16.20 -3.19 6.25
C LEU A 293 -16.50 -2.18 5.13
N TRP A 294 -16.03 -2.45 3.91
CA TRP A 294 -16.02 -1.48 2.82
C TRP A 294 -16.85 -1.91 1.59
N ALA A 295 -17.43 -3.11 1.64
CA ALA A 295 -18.20 -3.69 0.53
C ALA A 295 -19.54 -2.98 0.29
#